data_e92bafa77f79500df886cc4ffaf9fb21
#
_entry.id   e92bafa77f79500df886cc4ffaf9fb21
#
_cell.length_a   1.000
_cell.length_b   1.000
_cell.length_c   1.000
_cell.angle_alpha   90.00
_cell.angle_beta   90.00
_cell.angle_gamma   90.00
#
_symmetry.space_group_name_H-M   'P 1'
#
loop_
_entity.id
_entity.type
_entity.pdbx_description
1 polymer ?
#
loop_
_entity_poly.entity_id
_entity_poly.type
_entity_poly.pdbx_seq_one_letter_code
_entity_poly.pdbx_strand_id
1 'polypeptide(L)'
;MQTISLYYPNHPNDVSKKKYYDFVQNLPVFFPEKPLGENLIKILDEFPVTPYLSSRMSFMKWVHFINNKLNIKMKEPEIDFYESLEKYYEEYKPKKLKEQEIYKQRKKYIQFGLVFSLICLIIYTYGK
;
A
#
# COMPACT_ATOMS: atom_id res chain seq x y z
N MET A 1 6.08 -3.36 8.22
CA MET A 1 4.99 -4.31 8.55
C MET A 1 4.14 -4.71 7.33
N GLN A 2 3.78 -3.78 6.44
CA GLN A 2 2.89 -4.07 5.29
C GLN A 2 3.44 -5.20 4.39
N THR A 3 4.71 -5.14 3.96
CA THR A 3 5.36 -6.21 3.19
C THR A 3 5.23 -7.59 3.85
N ILE A 4 5.49 -7.67 5.14
CA ILE A 4 5.44 -8.92 5.91
C ILE A 4 4.02 -9.48 5.96
N SER A 5 3.00 -8.62 6.08
CA SER A 5 1.60 -9.05 6.10
C SER A 5 1.13 -9.62 4.75
N LEU A 6 1.65 -9.10 3.63
CA LEU A 6 1.34 -9.61 2.29
C LEU A 6 1.89 -11.04 2.05
N TYR A 7 3.01 -11.37 2.68
CA TYR A 7 3.62 -12.70 2.59
C TYR A 7 3.12 -13.68 3.66
N TYR A 8 2.21 -13.26 4.54
CA TYR A 8 1.61 -14.15 5.53
C TYR A 8 0.83 -15.28 4.85
N PRO A 9 0.91 -16.55 5.33
CA PRO A 9 0.16 -17.66 4.74
C PRO A 9 -1.36 -17.44 4.77
N ASN A 10 -2.07 -17.90 3.73
CA ASN A 10 -3.55 -17.88 3.74
C ASN A 10 -4.13 -18.81 4.81
N HIS A 11 -3.49 -19.96 5.02
CA HIS A 11 -3.82 -20.96 6.01
C HIS A 11 -2.60 -21.20 6.92
N PRO A 12 -2.39 -20.34 7.92
CA PRO A 12 -1.22 -20.42 8.79
C PRO A 12 -1.35 -21.60 9.75
N ASN A 13 -0.25 -22.34 9.92
CA ASN A 13 -0.12 -23.33 11.00
C ASN A 13 0.30 -22.63 12.31
N ASP A 14 0.27 -23.36 13.41
CA ASP A 14 0.55 -22.79 14.74
C ASP A 14 2.00 -22.29 14.87
N VAL A 15 2.95 -22.91 14.16
CA VAL A 15 4.35 -22.47 14.12
C VAL A 15 4.46 -21.12 13.43
N SER A 16 3.77 -20.95 12.30
CA SER A 16 3.73 -19.66 11.59
C SER A 16 3.07 -18.58 12.45
N LYS A 17 1.92 -18.87 13.05
CA LYS A 17 1.22 -17.94 13.97
C LYS A 17 2.15 -17.48 15.09
N LYS A 18 2.85 -18.40 15.74
CA LYS A 18 3.78 -18.08 16.82
C LYS A 18 4.92 -17.18 16.35
N LYS A 19 5.57 -17.51 15.21
CA LYS A 19 6.67 -16.70 14.68
C LYS A 19 6.25 -15.27 14.34
N TYR A 20 5.05 -15.09 13.76
CA TYR A 20 4.54 -13.76 13.44
C TYR A 20 4.09 -13.00 14.69
N TYR A 21 3.53 -13.71 15.67
CA TYR A 21 3.26 -13.14 16.98
C TYR A 21 4.53 -12.62 17.64
N ASP A 22 5.57 -13.45 17.74
CA ASP A 22 6.86 -13.09 18.35
C ASP A 22 7.50 -11.91 17.60
N PHE A 23 7.42 -11.90 16.26
CA PHE A 23 7.92 -10.79 15.44
C PHE A 23 7.19 -9.48 15.78
N VAL A 24 5.86 -9.49 15.84
CA VAL A 24 5.06 -8.30 16.14
C VAL A 24 5.35 -7.77 17.54
N GLN A 25 5.44 -8.65 18.54
CA GLN A 25 5.73 -8.27 19.92
C GLN A 25 7.12 -7.66 20.09
N ASN A 26 8.11 -8.12 19.32
CA ASN A 26 9.47 -7.60 19.38
C ASN A 26 9.68 -6.37 18.47
N LEU A 27 8.77 -6.06 17.58
CA LEU A 27 8.92 -4.98 16.61
C LEU A 27 9.22 -3.60 17.22
N PRO A 28 8.62 -3.19 18.36
CA PRO A 28 8.90 -1.90 18.99
C PRO A 28 10.37 -1.67 19.35
N VAL A 29 11.11 -2.75 19.62
CA VAL A 29 12.55 -2.69 20.00
C VAL A 29 13.42 -2.20 18.82
N PHE A 30 12.96 -2.41 17.60
CA PHE A 30 13.70 -2.05 16.38
C PHE A 30 13.44 -0.63 15.87
N PHE A 31 12.55 0.12 16.53
CA PHE A 31 12.31 1.51 16.16
C PHE A 31 13.43 2.41 16.67
N PRO A 32 14.04 3.24 15.79
CA PRO A 32 15.15 4.12 16.18
C PRO A 32 14.72 5.24 17.12
N GLU A 33 13.45 5.64 17.06
CA GLU A 33 12.88 6.71 17.87
C GLU A 33 12.08 6.13 19.03
N LYS A 34 12.52 6.41 20.26
CA LYS A 34 11.84 5.95 21.48
C LYS A 34 10.34 6.27 21.53
N PRO A 35 9.88 7.49 21.21
CA PRO A 35 8.44 7.81 21.28
C PRO A 35 7.59 6.92 20.38
N LEU A 36 8.10 6.54 19.20
CA LEU A 36 7.40 5.69 18.25
C LEU A 36 7.29 4.25 18.77
N GLY A 37 8.39 3.70 19.30
CA GLY A 37 8.40 2.37 19.92
C GLY A 37 7.46 2.29 21.12
N GLU A 38 7.48 3.26 22.02
CA GLU A 38 6.60 3.32 23.19
C GLU A 38 5.11 3.44 22.80
N ASN A 39 4.81 4.24 21.77
CA ASN A 39 3.45 4.34 21.24
C ASN A 39 2.98 3.01 20.64
N LEU A 40 3.87 2.32 19.92
CA LEU A 40 3.54 1.01 19.35
C LEU A 40 3.28 -0.03 20.46
N ILE A 41 4.08 -0.07 21.53
CA ILE A 41 3.83 -0.97 22.67
C ILE A 41 2.40 -0.76 23.20
N LYS A 42 2.03 0.48 23.49
CA LYS A 42 0.69 0.81 24.01
C LYS A 42 -0.43 0.39 23.06
N ILE A 43 -0.23 0.56 21.74
CA ILE A 43 -1.20 0.13 20.74
C ILE A 43 -1.30 -1.39 20.67
N LEU A 44 -0.18 -2.12 20.76
CA LEU A 44 -0.18 -3.58 20.74
C LEU A 44 -0.83 -4.19 21.98
N ASP A 45 -0.68 -3.55 23.14
CA ASP A 45 -1.35 -3.95 24.40
C ASP A 45 -2.87 -3.75 24.31
N GLU A 46 -3.31 -2.63 23.70
CA GLU A 46 -4.73 -2.32 23.50
C GLU A 46 -5.38 -3.17 22.39
N PHE A 47 -4.62 -3.46 21.31
CA PHE A 47 -5.10 -4.21 20.15
C PHE A 47 -4.20 -5.40 19.82
N PRO A 48 -4.27 -6.50 20.58
CA PRO A 48 -3.39 -7.64 20.41
C PRO A 48 -3.57 -8.32 19.04
N VAL A 49 -2.47 -8.79 18.45
CA VAL A 49 -2.46 -9.42 17.12
C VAL A 49 -3.08 -10.81 17.07
N THR A 50 -3.12 -11.52 18.18
CA THR A 50 -3.49 -12.95 18.24
C THR A 50 -4.80 -13.30 17.51
N PRO A 51 -5.93 -12.58 17.67
CA PRO A 51 -7.17 -12.89 16.97
C PRO A 51 -7.08 -12.77 15.46
N TYR A 52 -6.12 -12.00 14.95
CA TYR A 52 -5.98 -11.66 13.54
C TYR A 52 -4.98 -12.54 12.77
N LEU A 53 -4.37 -13.51 13.47
CA LEU A 53 -3.43 -14.47 12.87
C LEU A 53 -4.15 -15.69 12.23
N SER A 54 -5.46 -15.66 12.06
CA SER A 54 -6.23 -16.76 11.45
C SER A 54 -6.06 -16.85 9.93
N SER A 55 -5.81 -15.73 9.25
CA SER A 55 -5.65 -15.68 7.79
C SER A 55 -4.80 -14.47 7.37
N ARG A 56 -4.28 -14.52 6.12
CA ARG A 56 -3.55 -13.38 5.53
C ARG A 56 -4.38 -12.09 5.53
N MET A 57 -5.61 -12.17 5.08
CA MET A 57 -6.49 -11.00 4.97
C MET A 57 -6.76 -10.37 6.35
N SER A 58 -7.01 -11.20 7.36
CA SER A 58 -7.22 -10.72 8.73
C SER A 58 -5.98 -10.02 9.27
N PHE A 59 -4.81 -10.61 9.06
CA PHE A 59 -3.55 -10.03 9.50
C PHE A 59 -3.20 -8.73 8.74
N MET A 60 -3.43 -8.68 7.42
CA MET A 60 -3.23 -7.46 6.62
C MET A 60 -4.11 -6.30 7.11
N LYS A 61 -5.40 -6.55 7.35
CA LYS A 61 -6.33 -5.54 7.88
C LYS A 61 -5.91 -5.05 9.26
N TRP A 62 -5.47 -5.97 10.13
CA TRP A 62 -4.96 -5.59 11.44
C TRP A 62 -3.70 -4.73 11.34
N VAL A 63 -2.73 -5.10 10.51
CA VAL A 63 -1.51 -4.30 10.28
C VAL A 63 -1.86 -2.90 9.78
N HIS A 64 -2.80 -2.79 8.85
CA HIS A 64 -3.28 -1.51 8.35
C HIS A 64 -3.93 -0.66 9.47
N PHE A 65 -4.78 -1.29 10.28
CA PHE A 65 -5.40 -0.64 11.43
C PHE A 65 -4.35 -0.10 12.42
N ILE A 66 -3.33 -0.90 12.77
CA ILE A 66 -2.23 -0.47 13.65
C ILE A 66 -1.45 0.70 13.05
N ASN A 67 -1.17 0.67 11.73
CA ASN A 67 -0.50 1.78 11.06
C ASN A 67 -1.32 3.07 11.16
N ASN A 68 -2.64 3.02 10.94
CA ASN A 68 -3.49 4.20 11.10
C ASN A 68 -3.54 4.69 12.54
N LYS A 69 -3.53 3.80 13.54
CA LYS A 69 -3.43 4.21 14.95
C LYS A 69 -2.11 4.93 15.26
N LEU A 70 -1.01 4.49 14.65
CA LEU A 70 0.28 5.18 14.75
C LEU A 70 0.23 6.55 14.06
N ASN A 71 -0.33 6.62 12.84
CA ASN A 71 -0.48 7.88 12.09
C ASN A 71 -1.23 8.92 12.92
N ILE A 72 -2.36 8.55 13.53
CA ILE A 72 -3.11 9.45 14.40
C ILE A 72 -2.24 9.97 15.55
N LYS A 73 -1.45 9.10 16.21
CA LYS A 73 -0.55 9.52 17.29
C LYS A 73 0.57 10.44 16.80
N MET A 74 0.97 10.33 15.53
CA MET A 74 1.96 11.17 14.87
C MET A 74 1.35 12.43 14.23
N LYS A 75 0.03 12.65 14.39
CA LYS A 75 -0.75 13.73 13.75
C LYS A 75 -0.75 13.65 12.22
N GLU A 76 -0.64 12.45 11.67
CA GLU A 76 -0.78 12.16 10.26
C GLU A 76 -2.20 11.66 9.94
N PRO A 77 -2.69 11.85 8.69
CA PRO A 77 -4.01 11.40 8.28
C PRO A 77 -4.11 9.87 8.26
N GLU A 78 -5.31 9.37 8.51
CA GLU A 78 -5.65 7.98 8.24
C GLU A 78 -5.73 7.75 6.72
N ILE A 79 -5.33 6.57 6.28
CA ILE A 79 -5.36 6.15 4.87
C ILE A 79 -6.35 4.99 4.76
N ASP A 80 -7.12 4.92 3.66
CA ASP A 80 -7.98 3.77 3.40
C ASP A 80 -7.16 2.51 3.13
N PHE A 81 -7.74 1.34 3.43
CA PHE A 81 -7.05 0.05 3.29
C PHE A 81 -6.66 -0.24 1.83
N TYR A 82 -7.57 -0.02 0.89
CA TYR A 82 -7.32 -0.28 -0.53
C TYR A 82 -6.37 0.76 -1.13
N GLU A 83 -6.49 2.02 -0.74
CA GLU A 83 -5.56 3.08 -1.12
C GLU A 83 -4.14 2.78 -0.63
N SER A 84 -4.00 2.31 0.60
CA SER A 84 -2.72 1.89 1.19
C SER A 84 -2.09 0.73 0.41
N LEU A 85 -2.89 -0.25 -0.03
CA LEU A 85 -2.42 -1.36 -0.86
C LEU A 85 -2.02 -0.90 -2.27
N GLU A 86 -2.81 -0.06 -2.90
CA GLU A 86 -2.52 0.49 -4.23
C GLU A 86 -1.20 1.27 -4.21
N LYS A 87 -1.02 2.15 -3.23
CA LYS A 87 0.22 2.91 -3.01
C LYS A 87 1.42 1.98 -2.84
N TYR A 88 1.27 0.92 -2.05
CA TYR A 88 2.32 -0.08 -1.86
C TYR A 88 2.69 -0.75 -3.18
N TYR A 89 1.70 -1.26 -3.94
CA TYR A 89 1.96 -1.93 -5.21
C TYR A 89 2.57 -1.00 -6.26
N GLU A 90 2.16 0.27 -6.32
CA GLU A 90 2.77 1.27 -7.21
C GLU A 90 4.22 1.57 -6.84
N GLU A 91 4.54 1.64 -5.56
CA GLU A 91 5.91 1.89 -5.08
C GLU A 91 6.85 0.74 -5.46
N TYR A 92 6.41 -0.51 -5.26
CA TYR A 92 7.19 -1.72 -5.53
C TYR A 92 7.06 -2.25 -6.96
N LYS A 93 6.34 -1.56 -7.83
CA LYS A 93 6.19 -1.94 -9.24
C LYS A 93 7.54 -1.93 -9.96
N PRO A 94 7.93 -3.01 -10.68
CA PRO A 94 9.19 -3.07 -11.43
C PRO A 94 9.35 -1.88 -12.39
N LYS A 95 10.52 -1.26 -12.43
CA LYS A 95 10.82 -0.10 -13.29
C LYS A 95 10.41 -0.32 -14.75
N LYS A 96 10.69 -1.51 -15.30
CA LYS A 96 10.30 -1.88 -16.67
C LYS A 96 8.78 -1.78 -16.92
N LEU A 97 7.96 -2.16 -15.96
CA LEU A 97 6.50 -2.04 -16.08
C LEU A 97 6.06 -0.59 -16.02
N LYS A 98 6.64 0.22 -15.14
CA LYS A 98 6.38 1.67 -15.07
C LYS A 98 6.74 2.37 -16.38
N GLU A 99 7.90 2.06 -16.96
CA GLU A 99 8.34 2.60 -18.26
C GLU A 99 7.41 2.18 -19.40
N GLN A 100 6.98 0.93 -19.44
CA GLN A 100 6.02 0.44 -20.46
C GLN A 100 4.66 1.13 -20.36
N GLU A 101 4.16 1.38 -19.15
CA GLU A 101 2.90 2.11 -18.95
C GLU A 101 3.01 3.56 -19.37
N ILE A 102 4.10 4.24 -18.99
CA ILE A 102 4.38 5.62 -19.45
C ILE A 102 4.45 5.68 -20.97
N TYR A 103 5.14 4.73 -21.61
CA TYR A 103 5.22 4.66 -23.07
C TYR A 103 3.85 4.47 -23.72
N LYS A 104 3.03 3.54 -23.19
CA LYS A 104 1.66 3.31 -23.69
C LYS A 104 0.78 4.55 -23.54
N GLN A 105 0.87 5.23 -22.40
CA GLN A 105 0.13 6.48 -22.19
C GLN A 105 0.56 7.58 -23.16
N ARG A 106 1.87 7.81 -23.32
CA ARG A 106 2.40 8.79 -24.29
C ARG A 106 1.94 8.50 -25.72
N LYS A 107 2.00 7.23 -26.15
CA LYS A 107 1.50 6.81 -27.46
C LYS A 107 0.02 7.14 -27.65
N LYS A 108 -0.80 6.90 -26.63
CA LYS A 108 -2.23 7.22 -26.62
C LYS A 108 -2.48 8.73 -26.78
N TYR A 109 -1.75 9.57 -26.04
CA TYR A 109 -1.86 11.03 -26.16
C TYR A 109 -1.43 11.54 -27.53
N ILE A 110 -0.37 10.98 -28.10
CA ILE A 110 0.07 11.33 -29.47
C ILE A 110 -1.02 10.98 -30.50
N GLN A 111 -1.64 9.79 -30.37
CA GLN A 111 -2.74 9.40 -31.26
C GLN A 111 -3.94 10.34 -31.15
N PHE A 112 -4.34 10.73 -29.93
CA PHE A 112 -5.41 11.71 -29.73
C PHE A 112 -5.06 13.08 -30.33
N GLY A 113 -3.83 13.54 -30.16
CA GLY A 113 -3.35 14.79 -30.76
C GLY A 113 -3.41 14.79 -32.27
N LEU A 114 -3.03 13.67 -32.91
CA LEU A 114 -3.12 13.51 -34.37
C LEU A 114 -4.56 13.53 -34.88
N VAL A 115 -5.46 12.81 -34.20
CA VAL A 115 -6.90 12.83 -34.58
C VAL A 115 -7.48 14.22 -34.41
N PHE A 116 -7.16 14.90 -33.31
CA PHE A 116 -7.64 16.28 -33.09
C PHE A 116 -7.13 17.26 -34.16
N SER A 117 -5.84 17.17 -34.55
CA SER A 117 -5.27 18.01 -35.60
C SER A 117 -5.92 17.78 -36.97
N LEU A 118 -6.26 16.51 -37.29
CA LEU A 118 -6.99 16.18 -38.53
C LEU A 118 -8.40 16.76 -38.53
N ILE A 119 -9.11 16.71 -37.41
CA ILE A 119 -10.45 17.31 -37.27
C ILE A 119 -10.36 18.84 -37.47
N CYS A 120 -9.40 19.51 -36.86
CA CYS A 120 -9.18 20.95 -37.05
C CYS A 120 -8.89 21.30 -38.50
N LEU A 121 -8.07 20.50 -39.21
CA LEU A 121 -7.79 20.65 -40.62
C LEU A 121 -9.05 20.52 -41.49
N ILE A 122 -9.89 19.53 -41.22
CA ILE A 122 -11.15 19.33 -41.94
C ILE A 122 -12.08 20.52 -41.73
N ILE A 123 -12.26 20.98 -40.49
CA ILE A 123 -13.09 22.15 -40.18
C ILE A 123 -12.58 23.38 -40.90
N TYR A 124 -11.25 23.58 -40.91
CA TYR A 124 -10.64 24.73 -41.62
C TYR A 124 -10.86 24.68 -43.14
N THR A 125 -10.78 23.50 -43.74
CA THR A 125 -10.97 23.35 -45.22
C THR A 125 -12.44 23.44 -45.63
N TYR A 126 -13.38 22.98 -44.81
CA TYR A 126 -14.82 23.06 -45.11
C TYR A 126 -15.48 24.36 -44.63
N GLY A 127 -14.83 25.12 -43.73
CA GLY A 127 -15.33 26.42 -43.26
C GLY A 127 -14.93 27.62 -44.11
N LYS A 128 -14.28 27.36 -45.24
CA LYS A 128 -13.87 28.36 -46.20
C LYS A 128 -14.75 28.25 -47.44
#